data_0a4d78c6114977674ad7bbb16a61fa90
#
_entry.id   0a4d78c6114977674ad7bbb16a61fa90
#
_cell.length_a   1.000
_cell.length_b   1.000
_cell.length_c   1.000
_cell.angle_alpha   90.00
_cell.angle_beta   90.00
_cell.angle_gamma   90.00
#
_symmetry.space_group_name_H-M   'P 1'
#
loop_
_entity.id
_entity.type
_entity.pdbx_description
1 polymer ?
#
loop_
_entity_poly.entity_id
_entity_poly.type
_entity_poly.pdbx_seq_one_letter_code
_entity_poly.pdbx_strand_id
1 'polypeptide(L)'
;MLFRSHPNLAVVREEIENYWRSEHRKRGYVIVNTPHIAKSKLWEISGHADHYSENMFFIQKDEDSNEQFVLKPMNCPFHILIYQANRYSYRSLPLRMAELGTVYRKEHSGALSGLTRVQGFTQDDAHIFCTPEQLVDEINEIIDFVADTMAIFNMKFEVELSTRPESYVGEIENWNRAEAGLKEAMDRRGMVYEINEGDGAFYGPKIDFKVKDAIGRTWQCATIQLDFNLPERFDIKYQDKDGSMKTPVMLHRVIFGSMERFHGILIEHYAGAFPTWLAPTQVAIVPISNEKHTEFAESIYKKMRARGIRVNLDDRSESMNYKIRESLQDKKIPYVCVIGDKEIEANSVAVRARGIGQVGTMSVDDFINKIEEEINSRSSESFAKELVKA
;
A
#
# COMPACT_ATOMS: atom_id res chain seq x y z
N MET A 1 -21.40 2.39 -6.46
CA MET A 1 -20.49 2.35 -7.62
C MET A 1 -19.61 1.12 -7.47
N LEU A 2 -19.61 0.23 -8.47
CA LEU A 2 -18.71 -0.92 -8.47
C LEU A 2 -17.32 -0.45 -8.91
N PHE A 3 -16.31 -0.65 -8.04
CA PHE A 3 -14.93 -0.42 -8.38
C PHE A 3 -14.48 -1.43 -9.45
N ARG A 4 -13.83 -0.95 -10.50
CA ARG A 4 -13.20 -1.78 -11.53
C ARG A 4 -11.82 -1.25 -11.85
N SER A 5 -10.81 -2.11 -11.75
CA SER A 5 -9.45 -1.81 -12.24
C SER A 5 -9.37 -2.15 -13.71
N HIS A 6 -9.00 -1.18 -14.55
CA HIS A 6 -8.55 -1.44 -15.90
C HIS A 6 -7.17 -2.13 -15.90
N PRO A 7 -6.76 -2.83 -16.98
CA PRO A 7 -5.51 -3.57 -17.02
C PRO A 7 -4.29 -2.76 -16.54
N ASN A 8 -4.15 -1.51 -16.94
CA ASN A 8 -3.04 -0.66 -16.51
C ASN A 8 -3.02 -0.42 -14.99
N LEU A 9 -4.17 -0.18 -14.38
CA LEU A 9 -4.25 -0.01 -12.92
C LEU A 9 -4.01 -1.33 -12.18
N ALA A 10 -4.41 -2.47 -12.78
CA ALA A 10 -4.15 -3.77 -12.21
C ALA A 10 -2.63 -4.05 -12.11
N VAL A 11 -1.86 -3.66 -13.13
CA VAL A 11 -0.38 -3.75 -13.09
C VAL A 11 0.20 -2.88 -11.99
N VAL A 12 -0.22 -1.61 -11.88
CA VAL A 12 0.24 -0.71 -10.80
C VAL A 12 -0.07 -1.30 -9.42
N ARG A 13 -1.27 -1.85 -9.26
CA ARG A 13 -1.69 -2.52 -8.03
C ARG A 13 -0.79 -3.71 -7.70
N GLU A 14 -0.53 -4.58 -8.66
CA GLU A 14 0.32 -5.75 -8.49
C GLU A 14 1.74 -5.36 -8.04
N GLU A 15 2.33 -4.33 -8.63
CA GLU A 15 3.65 -3.83 -8.24
C GLU A 15 3.68 -3.29 -6.81
N ILE A 16 2.64 -2.54 -6.40
CA ILE A 16 2.51 -2.04 -5.03
C ILE A 16 2.30 -3.19 -4.05
N GLU A 17 1.45 -4.17 -4.37
CA GLU A 17 1.24 -5.35 -3.54
C GLU A 17 2.50 -6.21 -3.40
N ASN A 18 3.30 -6.36 -4.47
CA ASN A 18 4.58 -7.07 -4.44
C ASN A 18 5.60 -6.33 -3.56
N TYR A 19 5.68 -4.99 -3.68
CA TYR A 19 6.46 -4.15 -2.77
C TYR A 19 6.03 -4.38 -1.32
N TRP A 20 4.73 -4.27 -1.03
CA TRP A 20 4.17 -4.46 0.29
C TRP A 20 4.55 -5.82 0.90
N ARG A 21 4.33 -6.93 0.15
CA ARG A 21 4.68 -8.28 0.61
C ARG A 21 6.17 -8.44 0.90
N SER A 22 7.01 -7.88 0.04
CA SER A 22 8.46 -7.91 0.20
C SER A 22 8.90 -7.20 1.48
N GLU A 23 8.44 -5.96 1.69
CA GLU A 23 8.82 -5.14 2.82
C GLU A 23 8.30 -5.67 4.17
N HIS A 24 7.09 -6.23 4.18
CA HIS A 24 6.55 -6.87 5.38
C HIS A 24 7.37 -8.09 5.80
N ARG A 25 7.73 -8.96 4.84
CA ARG A 25 8.57 -10.13 5.14
C ARG A 25 9.93 -9.73 5.68
N LYS A 26 10.58 -8.72 5.10
CA LYS A 26 11.87 -8.20 5.57
C LYS A 26 11.81 -7.69 7.02
N ARG A 27 10.65 -7.13 7.42
CA ARG A 27 10.42 -6.60 8.78
C ARG A 27 9.79 -7.64 9.73
N GLY A 28 9.83 -8.93 9.37
CA GLY A 28 9.41 -10.02 10.23
C GLY A 28 7.88 -10.18 10.39
N TYR A 29 7.08 -9.63 9.48
CA TYR A 29 5.64 -9.89 9.46
C TYR A 29 5.32 -11.25 8.86
N VAL A 30 4.41 -11.98 9.50
CA VAL A 30 3.77 -13.16 8.92
C VAL A 30 2.54 -12.72 8.13
N ILE A 31 2.43 -13.21 6.89
CA ILE A 31 1.29 -12.89 6.03
C ILE A 31 0.19 -13.89 6.31
N VAL A 32 -1.00 -13.38 6.61
CA VAL A 32 -2.21 -14.17 6.85
C VAL A 32 -3.29 -13.84 5.84
N ASN A 33 -4.35 -14.65 5.80
CA ASN A 33 -5.53 -14.40 4.99
C ASN A 33 -6.77 -14.85 5.77
N THR A 34 -7.74 -13.97 5.92
CA THR A 34 -8.90 -14.20 6.77
C THR A 34 -10.21 -14.22 5.97
N PRO A 35 -11.23 -14.95 6.44
CA PRO A 35 -12.52 -15.05 5.76
C PRO A 35 -13.21 -13.69 5.62
N HIS A 36 -14.01 -13.53 4.55
CA HIS A 36 -14.79 -12.32 4.31
C HIS A 36 -16.09 -12.27 5.13
N ILE A 37 -16.57 -13.42 5.58
CA ILE A 37 -17.86 -13.59 6.27
C ILE A 37 -17.61 -14.30 7.60
N ALA A 38 -18.23 -13.80 8.66
CA ALA A 38 -18.24 -14.44 9.98
C ALA A 38 -19.61 -14.34 10.64
N LYS A 39 -19.84 -15.18 11.65
CA LYS A 39 -21.05 -15.10 12.49
C LYS A 39 -21.08 -13.76 13.25
N SER A 40 -22.28 -13.22 13.46
CA SER A 40 -22.51 -11.96 14.20
C SER A 40 -21.86 -11.97 15.58
N LYS A 41 -21.78 -13.14 16.22
CA LYS A 41 -21.19 -13.33 17.54
C LYS A 41 -19.74 -12.81 17.67
N LEU A 42 -18.93 -12.89 16.60
CA LEU A 42 -17.57 -12.35 16.59
C LEU A 42 -17.57 -10.83 16.79
N TRP A 43 -18.54 -10.17 16.19
CA TRP A 43 -18.69 -8.71 16.21
C TRP A 43 -19.32 -8.20 17.51
N GLU A 44 -20.10 -9.02 18.19
CA GLU A 44 -20.58 -8.77 19.56
C GLU A 44 -19.40 -8.83 20.55
N ILE A 45 -18.59 -9.89 20.48
CA ILE A 45 -17.39 -10.03 21.35
C ILE A 45 -16.46 -8.85 21.17
N SER A 46 -16.19 -8.44 19.95
CA SER A 46 -15.29 -7.33 19.67
C SER A 46 -15.88 -5.94 19.92
N GLY A 47 -17.20 -5.81 20.17
CA GLY A 47 -17.90 -4.53 20.39
C GLY A 47 -18.24 -3.77 19.10
N HIS A 48 -17.92 -4.30 17.94
CA HIS A 48 -18.30 -3.65 16.67
C HIS A 48 -19.81 -3.60 16.48
N ALA A 49 -20.54 -4.61 16.95
CA ALA A 49 -21.99 -4.62 16.86
C ALA A 49 -22.65 -3.46 17.63
N ASP A 50 -22.06 -3.01 18.71
CA ASP A 50 -22.59 -1.94 19.56
C ASP A 50 -22.20 -0.55 19.04
N HIS A 51 -20.99 -0.36 18.54
CA HIS A 51 -20.43 0.95 18.20
C HIS A 51 -20.29 1.21 16.68
N TYR A 52 -20.49 0.19 15.84
CA TYR A 52 -20.22 0.28 14.40
C TYR A 52 -21.29 -0.34 13.51
N SER A 53 -22.43 -0.79 14.08
CA SER A 53 -23.47 -1.55 13.37
C SER A 53 -24.06 -0.84 12.14
N GLU A 54 -24.18 0.48 12.17
CA GLU A 54 -24.70 1.28 11.05
C GLU A 54 -23.85 1.14 9.78
N ASN A 55 -22.55 0.87 9.98
CA ASN A 55 -21.57 0.69 8.89
C ASN A 55 -21.36 -0.78 8.51
N MET A 56 -22.16 -1.72 9.03
CA MET A 56 -21.98 -3.15 8.78
C MET A 56 -23.03 -3.68 7.81
N PHE A 57 -22.64 -4.66 6.99
CA PHE A 57 -23.54 -5.45 6.17
C PHE A 57 -23.89 -6.75 6.87
N PHE A 58 -25.14 -6.93 7.24
CA PHE A 58 -25.66 -8.15 7.85
C PHE A 58 -26.30 -9.06 6.78
N ILE A 59 -26.04 -10.35 6.89
CA ILE A 59 -26.56 -11.39 6.01
C ILE A 59 -27.35 -12.36 6.87
N GLN A 60 -28.64 -12.49 6.60
CA GLN A 60 -29.47 -13.50 7.23
C GLN A 60 -29.30 -14.83 6.48
N LYS A 61 -29.12 -15.92 7.18
CA LYS A 61 -28.86 -17.23 6.58
C LYS A 61 -30.08 -17.76 5.85
N ASP A 62 -31.23 -17.78 6.56
CA ASP A 62 -32.53 -18.24 6.08
C ASP A 62 -33.62 -17.36 6.73
N GLU A 63 -34.79 -17.26 6.11
CA GLU A 63 -35.90 -16.46 6.63
C GLU A 63 -36.35 -16.87 8.05
N ASP A 64 -36.24 -18.15 8.38
CA ASP A 64 -36.63 -18.73 9.68
C ASP A 64 -35.46 -18.89 10.67
N SER A 65 -34.22 -18.49 10.29
CA SER A 65 -33.02 -18.66 11.10
C SER A 65 -32.70 -17.42 11.91
N ASN A 66 -32.44 -17.59 13.20
CA ASN A 66 -31.85 -16.54 14.04
C ASN A 66 -30.32 -16.40 13.83
N GLU A 67 -29.72 -17.21 12.94
CA GLU A 67 -28.28 -17.16 12.68
C GLU A 67 -27.98 -16.05 11.66
N GLN A 68 -27.23 -15.07 12.10
CA GLN A 68 -26.82 -13.91 11.29
C GLN A 68 -25.32 -13.95 11.02
N PHE A 69 -24.97 -13.62 9.79
CA PHE A 69 -23.58 -13.43 9.36
C PHE A 69 -23.33 -11.96 9.02
N VAL A 70 -22.06 -11.59 8.99
CA VAL A 70 -21.61 -10.24 8.69
C VAL A 70 -20.48 -10.30 7.68
N LEU A 71 -20.53 -9.44 6.65
CA LEU A 71 -19.36 -9.12 5.85
C LEU A 71 -18.39 -8.31 6.72
N LYS A 72 -17.14 -8.75 6.84
CA LYS A 72 -16.18 -8.14 7.76
C LYS A 72 -15.97 -6.65 7.48
N PRO A 73 -16.24 -5.75 8.44
CA PRO A 73 -15.93 -4.32 8.31
C PRO A 73 -14.47 -3.99 8.65
N MET A 74 -13.80 -4.92 9.35
CA MET A 74 -12.41 -4.83 9.84
C MET A 74 -11.78 -6.22 9.90
N ASN A 75 -10.43 -6.30 9.96
CA ASN A 75 -9.71 -7.57 10.00
C ASN A 75 -9.29 -7.98 11.41
N CYS A 76 -9.25 -7.02 12.36
CA CYS A 76 -8.71 -7.19 13.70
C CYS A 76 -9.26 -8.40 14.49
N PRO A 77 -10.59 -8.69 14.53
CA PRO A 77 -11.07 -9.83 15.30
C PRO A 77 -10.55 -11.16 14.78
N PHE A 78 -10.32 -11.29 13.47
CA PHE A 78 -9.77 -12.52 12.89
C PHE A 78 -8.30 -12.73 13.25
N HIS A 79 -7.47 -11.67 13.28
CA HIS A 79 -6.08 -11.77 13.70
C HIS A 79 -5.99 -12.16 15.18
N ILE A 80 -6.92 -11.70 16.01
CA ILE A 80 -7.03 -12.11 17.40
C ILE A 80 -7.40 -13.60 17.50
N LEU A 81 -8.32 -14.10 16.68
CA LEU A 81 -8.66 -15.53 16.65
C LEU A 81 -7.46 -16.40 16.22
N ILE A 82 -6.63 -15.91 15.28
CA ILE A 82 -5.38 -16.58 14.89
C ILE A 82 -4.42 -16.60 16.07
N TYR A 83 -4.31 -15.50 16.83
CA TYR A 83 -3.51 -15.47 18.05
C TYR A 83 -4.01 -16.49 19.07
N GLN A 84 -5.32 -16.55 19.33
CA GLN A 84 -5.92 -17.48 20.28
C GLN A 84 -5.69 -18.96 19.94
N ALA A 85 -5.48 -19.29 18.66
CA ALA A 85 -5.25 -20.67 18.23
C ALA A 85 -3.91 -21.25 18.72
N ASN A 86 -3.02 -20.43 19.29
CA ASN A 86 -1.70 -20.84 19.79
C ASN A 86 -1.45 -20.32 21.21
N ARG A 87 -0.40 -20.86 21.84
CA ARG A 87 0.11 -20.36 23.11
C ARG A 87 1.41 -19.61 22.89
N TYR A 88 1.49 -18.42 23.44
CA TYR A 88 2.66 -17.55 23.30
C TYR A 88 3.32 -17.28 24.65
N SER A 89 4.62 -17.08 24.63
CA SER A 89 5.38 -16.55 25.75
C SER A 89 5.99 -15.20 25.37
N TYR A 90 6.49 -14.44 26.33
CA TYR A 90 7.20 -13.18 26.07
C TYR A 90 8.33 -13.30 25.04
N ARG A 91 8.91 -14.50 24.88
CA ARG A 91 9.97 -14.77 23.88
C ARG A 91 9.44 -14.84 22.44
N SER A 92 8.16 -15.11 22.27
CA SER A 92 7.49 -15.18 20.96
C SER A 92 6.93 -13.83 20.52
N LEU A 93 7.01 -12.81 21.39
CA LEU A 93 6.56 -11.45 21.11
C LEU A 93 7.78 -10.57 20.77
N PRO A 94 7.64 -9.57 19.89
CA PRO A 94 6.40 -9.17 19.22
C PRO A 94 5.97 -10.16 18.11
N LEU A 95 4.67 -10.45 18.03
CA LEU A 95 4.08 -11.19 16.92
C LEU A 95 3.42 -10.19 15.95
N ARG A 96 3.92 -10.14 14.72
CA ARG A 96 3.46 -9.21 13.68
C ARG A 96 2.71 -9.98 12.60
N MET A 97 1.40 -9.78 12.47
CA MET A 97 0.55 -10.37 11.43
C MET A 97 0.07 -9.31 10.46
N ALA A 98 0.09 -9.60 9.15
CA ALA A 98 -0.36 -8.66 8.13
C ALA A 98 -1.16 -9.35 7.03
N GLU A 99 -2.16 -8.67 6.48
CA GLU A 99 -2.88 -9.09 5.29
C GLU A 99 -3.27 -7.91 4.39
N LEU A 100 -3.39 -8.16 3.09
CA LEU A 100 -4.14 -7.32 2.19
C LEU A 100 -5.61 -7.73 2.32
N GLY A 101 -6.25 -7.22 3.36
CA GLY A 101 -7.55 -7.68 3.82
C GLY A 101 -8.68 -6.85 3.20
N THR A 102 -9.52 -7.49 2.37
CA THR A 102 -10.71 -6.81 1.84
C THR A 102 -11.79 -6.73 2.91
N VAL A 103 -12.26 -5.51 3.16
CA VAL A 103 -13.32 -5.19 4.14
C VAL A 103 -14.49 -4.51 3.45
N TYR A 104 -15.64 -4.54 4.13
CA TYR A 104 -16.91 -4.06 3.58
C TYR A 104 -17.58 -3.12 4.58
N ARG A 105 -17.79 -1.87 4.16
CA ARG A 105 -18.42 -0.85 4.99
C ARG A 105 -19.63 -0.25 4.28
N LYS A 106 -20.74 -0.22 4.98
CA LYS A 106 -21.99 0.39 4.50
C LYS A 106 -21.86 1.91 4.60
N GLU A 107 -21.11 2.49 3.68
CA GLU A 107 -20.95 3.94 3.58
C GLU A 107 -22.25 4.59 3.08
N HIS A 108 -22.58 5.77 3.58
CA HIS A 108 -23.71 6.55 3.06
C HIS A 108 -23.49 6.88 1.57
N SER A 109 -24.56 6.83 0.77
CA SER A 109 -24.47 7.02 -0.69
C SER A 109 -23.84 8.36 -1.09
N GLY A 110 -24.09 9.42 -0.33
CA GLY A 110 -23.50 10.75 -0.54
C GLY A 110 -22.02 10.86 -0.23
N ALA A 111 -21.44 9.91 0.52
CA ALA A 111 -20.03 9.89 0.85
C ALA A 111 -19.17 9.14 -0.19
N LEU A 112 -19.80 8.35 -1.08
CA LEU A 112 -19.08 7.57 -2.08
C LEU A 112 -18.43 8.47 -3.12
N SER A 113 -17.12 8.26 -3.39
CA SER A 113 -16.34 9.11 -4.29
C SER A 113 -15.24 8.33 -5.02
N GLY A 114 -15.49 7.94 -6.27
CA GLY A 114 -14.51 7.32 -7.16
C GLY A 114 -13.74 6.18 -6.49
N LEU A 115 -12.42 6.28 -6.48
CA LEU A 115 -11.51 5.36 -5.78
C LEU A 115 -11.31 5.72 -4.30
N THR A 116 -11.58 6.96 -3.91
CA THR A 116 -11.20 7.46 -2.59
C THR A 116 -12.13 7.03 -1.46
N ARG A 117 -13.41 6.72 -1.77
CA ARG A 117 -14.36 6.18 -0.81
C ARG A 117 -15.34 5.22 -1.48
N VAL A 118 -15.18 3.94 -1.20
CA VAL A 118 -15.96 2.82 -1.75
C VAL A 118 -16.46 1.92 -0.61
N GLN A 119 -17.47 1.10 -0.87
CA GLN A 119 -18.05 0.22 0.15
C GLN A 119 -17.25 -1.07 0.38
N GLY A 120 -16.56 -1.57 -0.65
CA GLY A 120 -15.66 -2.71 -0.55
C GLY A 120 -14.26 -2.29 -0.98
N PHE A 121 -13.28 -2.44 -0.10
CA PHE A 121 -11.89 -2.02 -0.34
C PHE A 121 -10.90 -2.92 0.38
N THR A 122 -9.67 -2.90 -0.09
CA THR A 122 -8.58 -3.68 0.48
C THR A 122 -7.73 -2.81 1.38
N GLN A 123 -7.61 -3.18 2.66
CA GLN A 123 -6.67 -2.56 3.58
C GLN A 123 -5.34 -3.32 3.57
N ASP A 124 -4.25 -2.60 3.65
CA ASP A 124 -2.92 -3.13 3.94
C ASP A 124 -2.72 -3.28 5.44
N ASP A 125 -3.56 -4.09 6.03
CA ASP A 125 -3.80 -4.16 7.47
C ASP A 125 -2.78 -5.05 8.18
N ALA A 126 -2.36 -4.63 9.36
CA ALA A 126 -1.56 -5.48 10.24
C ALA A 126 -1.84 -5.22 11.71
N HIS A 127 -1.63 -6.28 12.49
CA HIS A 127 -1.80 -6.27 13.93
C HIS A 127 -0.54 -6.84 14.59
N ILE A 128 -0.03 -6.09 15.56
CA ILE A 128 1.18 -6.45 16.30
C ILE A 128 0.78 -6.69 17.75
N PHE A 129 1.09 -7.87 18.24
CA PHE A 129 0.91 -8.23 19.65
C PHE A 129 2.26 -8.17 20.32
N CYS A 130 2.42 -7.31 21.32
CA CYS A 130 3.69 -7.09 22.00
C CYS A 130 3.52 -7.00 23.53
N THR A 131 4.64 -7.06 24.25
CA THR A 131 4.63 -6.72 25.67
C THR A 131 4.64 -5.20 25.86
N PRO A 132 4.22 -4.68 27.04
CA PRO A 132 4.29 -3.24 27.30
C PRO A 132 5.70 -2.65 27.12
N GLU A 133 6.74 -3.40 27.42
CA GLU A 133 8.13 -2.96 27.31
C GLU A 133 8.58 -2.82 25.83
N GLN A 134 7.97 -3.58 24.91
CA GLN A 134 8.28 -3.54 23.48
C GLN A 134 7.52 -2.43 22.74
N LEU A 135 6.51 -1.83 23.36
CA LEU A 135 5.55 -0.94 22.73
C LEU A 135 6.19 0.24 21.97
N VAL A 136 7.08 0.96 22.63
CA VAL A 136 7.71 2.17 22.05
C VAL A 136 8.60 1.79 20.85
N ASP A 137 9.32 0.69 20.96
CA ASP A 137 10.18 0.20 19.86
C ASP A 137 9.33 -0.21 18.66
N GLU A 138 8.21 -0.92 18.88
CA GLU A 138 7.30 -1.30 17.81
C GLU A 138 6.65 -0.09 17.11
N ILE A 139 6.25 0.92 17.87
CA ILE A 139 5.75 2.18 17.28
C ILE A 139 6.81 2.84 16.41
N ASN A 140 8.06 2.89 16.89
CA ASN A 140 9.18 3.46 16.15
C ASN A 140 9.45 2.70 14.83
N GLU A 141 9.46 1.37 14.87
CA GLU A 141 9.61 0.53 13.67
C GLU A 141 8.51 0.78 12.63
N ILE A 142 7.26 1.00 13.09
CA ILE A 142 6.15 1.33 12.19
C ILE A 142 6.34 2.73 11.58
N ILE A 143 6.75 3.73 12.39
CA ILE A 143 7.01 5.10 11.90
C ILE A 143 8.10 5.07 10.81
N ASP A 144 9.20 4.33 11.02
CA ASP A 144 10.25 4.16 10.02
C ASP A 144 9.70 3.47 8.76
N PHE A 145 8.87 2.46 8.92
CA PHE A 145 8.26 1.79 7.78
C PHE A 145 7.35 2.72 6.97
N VAL A 146 6.57 3.58 7.63
CA VAL A 146 5.77 4.61 6.95
C VAL A 146 6.67 5.59 6.19
N ALA A 147 7.72 6.10 6.85
CA ALA A 147 8.64 7.07 6.25
C ALA A 147 9.35 6.50 5.02
N ASP A 148 9.92 5.29 5.13
CA ASP A 148 10.58 4.59 4.03
C ASP A 148 9.63 4.37 2.85
N THR A 149 8.39 3.94 3.15
CA THR A 149 7.39 3.69 2.11
C THR A 149 7.00 4.98 1.40
N MET A 150 6.70 6.04 2.13
CA MET A 150 6.31 7.32 1.53
C MET A 150 7.44 7.93 0.69
N ALA A 151 8.70 7.73 1.11
CA ALA A 151 9.87 8.17 0.34
C ALA A 151 9.98 7.50 -1.05
N ILE A 152 9.69 6.19 -1.16
CA ILE A 152 9.69 5.47 -2.45
C ILE A 152 8.67 6.06 -3.44
N PHE A 153 7.52 6.52 -2.93
CA PHE A 153 6.50 7.17 -3.74
C PHE A 153 6.70 8.68 -3.88
N ASN A 154 7.81 9.23 -3.33
CA ASN A 154 8.10 10.67 -3.30
C ASN A 154 6.93 11.50 -2.72
N MET A 155 6.30 10.98 -1.66
CA MET A 155 5.19 11.61 -0.96
C MET A 155 5.63 12.16 0.40
N LYS A 156 5.22 13.41 0.66
CA LYS A 156 5.37 14.04 1.98
C LYS A 156 4.09 13.81 2.79
N PHE A 157 4.23 13.72 4.10
CA PHE A 157 3.09 13.54 5.01
C PHE A 157 3.16 14.52 6.18
N GLU A 158 2.01 14.80 6.76
CA GLU A 158 1.80 15.50 8.03
C GLU A 158 1.34 14.47 9.07
N VAL A 159 1.62 14.71 10.33
CA VAL A 159 1.33 13.77 11.42
C VAL A 159 0.34 14.38 12.40
N GLU A 160 -0.66 13.62 12.81
CA GLU A 160 -1.61 14.01 13.85
C GLU A 160 -1.70 12.92 14.92
N LEU A 161 -1.84 13.36 16.19
CA LEU A 161 -2.21 12.51 17.32
C LEU A 161 -3.71 12.69 17.58
N SER A 162 -4.50 11.67 17.27
CA SER A 162 -5.95 11.66 17.53
C SER A 162 -6.24 11.04 18.89
N THR A 163 -6.85 11.81 19.78
CA THR A 163 -7.11 11.43 21.16
C THR A 163 -8.50 10.80 21.35
N ARG A 164 -8.84 10.45 22.60
CA ARG A 164 -10.06 9.76 22.97
C ARG A 164 -11.33 10.47 22.50
N PRO A 165 -12.26 9.78 21.79
CA PRO A 165 -13.56 10.33 21.41
C PRO A 165 -14.53 10.38 22.60
N GLU A 166 -15.69 11.04 22.43
CA GLU A 166 -16.73 11.08 23.44
C GLU A 166 -17.33 9.69 23.74
N SER A 167 -17.52 8.87 22.69
CA SER A 167 -18.01 7.47 22.83
C SER A 167 -16.85 6.52 22.65
N TYR A 168 -16.47 5.82 23.71
CA TYR A 168 -15.33 4.89 23.72
C TYR A 168 -15.58 3.68 24.62
N VAL A 169 -14.74 2.65 24.48
CA VAL A 169 -14.72 1.47 25.33
C VAL A 169 -13.49 1.44 26.22
N GLY A 170 -13.59 0.71 27.35
CA GLY A 170 -12.48 0.49 28.29
C GLY A 170 -12.32 1.59 29.32
N GLU A 171 -11.33 1.39 30.20
CA GLU A 171 -11.06 2.25 31.34
C GLU A 171 -10.26 3.49 30.92
N ILE A 172 -10.53 4.63 31.58
CA ILE A 172 -9.87 5.91 31.27
C ILE A 172 -8.36 5.86 31.49
N GLU A 173 -7.90 5.06 32.44
CA GLU A 173 -6.47 4.85 32.73
C GLU A 173 -5.74 4.19 31.55
N ASN A 174 -6.39 3.26 30.87
CA ASN A 174 -5.87 2.62 29.65
C ASN A 174 -5.72 3.64 28.53
N TRP A 175 -6.71 4.53 28.37
CA TRP A 175 -6.66 5.60 27.39
C TRP A 175 -5.53 6.59 27.67
N ASN A 176 -5.40 7.06 28.91
CA ASN A 176 -4.34 7.98 29.31
C ASN A 176 -2.96 7.37 29.09
N ARG A 177 -2.79 6.06 29.40
CA ARG A 177 -1.54 5.33 29.14
C ARG A 177 -1.25 5.17 27.65
N ALA A 178 -2.28 4.91 26.85
CA ALA A 178 -2.14 4.78 25.41
C ALA A 178 -1.75 6.11 24.74
N GLU A 179 -2.43 7.20 25.07
CA GLU A 179 -2.11 8.52 24.54
C GLU A 179 -0.70 8.96 24.94
N ALA A 180 -0.31 8.73 26.19
CA ALA A 180 1.04 9.02 26.67
C ALA A 180 2.11 8.21 25.93
N GLY A 181 1.86 6.92 25.68
CA GLY A 181 2.79 6.06 24.95
C GLY A 181 2.99 6.48 23.49
N LEU A 182 1.90 6.83 22.78
CA LEU A 182 2.00 7.36 21.41
C LEU A 182 2.74 8.70 21.38
N LYS A 183 2.43 9.59 22.31
CA LYS A 183 3.09 10.90 22.44
C LYS A 183 4.58 10.73 22.71
N GLU A 184 4.95 9.88 23.68
CA GLU A 184 6.34 9.62 24.05
C GLU A 184 7.16 9.10 22.83
N ALA A 185 6.60 8.21 22.04
CA ALA A 185 7.27 7.69 20.84
C ALA A 185 7.56 8.80 19.82
N MET A 186 6.61 9.70 19.57
CA MET A 186 6.78 10.82 18.64
C MET A 186 7.75 11.89 19.20
N ASP A 187 7.63 12.23 20.49
CA ASP A 187 8.47 13.24 21.15
C ASP A 187 9.95 12.79 21.18
N ARG A 188 10.23 11.51 21.47
CA ARG A 188 11.58 10.94 21.45
C ARG A 188 12.25 11.05 20.08
N ARG A 189 11.47 11.04 19.00
CA ARG A 189 11.94 11.21 17.61
C ARG A 189 12.02 12.67 17.18
N GLY A 190 11.58 13.61 17.99
CA GLY A 190 11.51 15.03 17.64
C GLY A 190 10.54 15.30 16.49
N MET A 191 9.49 14.50 16.36
CA MET A 191 8.48 14.67 15.30
C MET A 191 7.64 15.92 15.56
N VAL A 192 7.32 16.63 14.47
CA VAL A 192 6.32 17.71 14.50
C VAL A 192 4.96 17.08 14.19
N TYR A 193 3.98 17.27 15.06
CA TYR A 193 2.63 16.75 14.89
C TYR A 193 1.59 17.72 15.49
N GLU A 194 0.36 17.58 15.04
CA GLU A 194 -0.80 18.28 15.58
C GLU A 194 -1.62 17.34 16.47
N ILE A 195 -2.33 17.89 17.46
CA ILE A 195 -3.26 17.11 18.28
C ILE A 195 -4.67 17.30 17.71
N ASN A 196 -5.31 16.19 17.35
CA ASN A 196 -6.69 16.14 16.88
C ASN A 196 -7.56 15.54 17.99
N GLU A 197 -8.14 16.42 18.80
CA GLU A 197 -8.92 16.01 19.96
C GLU A 197 -10.21 15.30 19.55
N GLY A 198 -10.46 14.12 20.14
CA GLY A 198 -11.69 13.37 19.95
C GLY A 198 -11.80 12.55 18.67
N ASP A 199 -10.77 12.48 17.82
CA ASP A 199 -10.80 11.74 16.55
C ASP A 199 -10.22 10.32 16.65
N GLY A 200 -9.93 9.83 17.85
CA GLY A 200 -9.49 8.46 18.08
C GLY A 200 -10.56 7.43 17.68
N ALA A 201 -10.15 6.18 17.49
CA ALA A 201 -11.11 5.08 17.32
C ALA A 201 -11.84 4.82 18.66
N PHE A 202 -13.00 4.18 18.62
CA PHE A 202 -13.74 3.88 19.85
C PHE A 202 -12.99 2.97 20.84
N TYR A 203 -11.95 2.27 20.37
CA TYR A 203 -11.14 1.32 21.16
C TYR A 203 -9.71 1.80 21.46
N GLY A 204 -9.24 2.90 20.85
CA GLY A 204 -7.89 3.41 21.13
C GLY A 204 -7.51 4.69 20.40
N PRO A 205 -6.53 5.45 20.92
CA PRO A 205 -5.97 6.63 20.28
C PRO A 205 -5.10 6.23 19.08
N LYS A 206 -4.80 7.17 18.20
CA LYS A 206 -4.07 6.88 16.97
C LYS A 206 -3.11 7.99 16.55
N ILE A 207 -2.03 7.60 15.87
CA ILE A 207 -1.18 8.48 15.08
C ILE A 207 -1.64 8.34 13.62
N ASP A 208 -2.06 9.44 13.01
CA ASP A 208 -2.46 9.51 11.62
C ASP A 208 -1.39 10.20 10.77
N PHE A 209 -1.05 9.58 9.64
CA PHE A 209 -0.15 10.15 8.64
C PHE A 209 -0.99 10.57 7.44
N LYS A 210 -1.00 11.88 7.19
CA LYS A 210 -1.82 12.49 6.15
C LYS A 210 -0.97 12.96 4.99
N VAL A 211 -1.33 12.57 3.78
CA VAL A 211 -0.70 13.03 2.54
C VAL A 211 -1.59 14.05 1.84
N LYS A 212 -0.99 14.99 1.12
CA LYS A 212 -1.72 15.94 0.27
C LYS A 212 -1.78 15.43 -1.15
N ASP A 213 -2.96 15.50 -1.76
CA ASP A 213 -3.12 15.24 -3.18
C ASP A 213 -2.64 16.43 -4.04
N ALA A 214 -2.69 16.27 -5.36
CA ALA A 214 -2.20 17.26 -6.31
C ALA A 214 -2.91 18.63 -6.25
N ILE A 215 -4.11 18.68 -5.66
CA ILE A 215 -4.89 19.92 -5.48
C ILE A 215 -4.91 20.39 -4.02
N GLY A 216 -4.07 19.81 -3.16
CA GLY A 216 -3.88 20.22 -1.77
C GLY A 216 -4.89 19.65 -0.75
N ARG A 217 -5.77 18.72 -1.14
CA ARG A 217 -6.66 18.02 -0.18
C ARG A 217 -5.85 17.03 0.63
N THR A 218 -6.13 16.99 1.92
CA THR A 218 -5.46 16.09 2.86
C THR A 218 -6.20 14.76 2.94
N TRP A 219 -5.46 13.66 2.86
CA TRP A 219 -5.96 12.29 2.93
C TRP A 219 -5.21 11.49 3.99
N GLN A 220 -5.93 10.89 4.92
CA GLN A 220 -5.36 9.90 5.83
C GLN A 220 -4.97 8.64 5.05
N CYS A 221 -3.69 8.28 5.11
CA CYS A 221 -3.14 7.06 4.52
C CYS A 221 -2.69 6.10 5.61
N ALA A 222 -1.51 6.34 6.21
CA ALA A 222 -1.03 5.47 7.27
C ALA A 222 -1.66 5.84 8.63
N THR A 223 -1.82 4.83 9.46
CA THR A 223 -2.34 4.99 10.83
C THR A 223 -1.67 3.96 11.73
N ILE A 224 -1.36 4.36 12.96
CA ILE A 224 -0.95 3.49 14.07
C ILE A 224 -1.97 3.69 15.18
N GLN A 225 -2.65 2.64 15.61
CA GLN A 225 -3.61 2.67 16.72
C GLN A 225 -3.14 1.76 17.84
N LEU A 226 -3.19 2.28 19.05
CA LEU A 226 -2.84 1.52 20.25
C LEU A 226 -4.10 1.05 20.95
N ASP A 227 -4.20 -0.26 21.18
CA ASP A 227 -5.38 -0.92 21.70
C ASP A 227 -5.04 -1.84 22.88
N PHE A 228 -5.62 -1.53 24.03
CA PHE A 228 -5.62 -2.36 25.24
C PHE A 228 -6.95 -3.10 25.42
N ASN A 229 -7.99 -2.74 24.68
CA ASN A 229 -9.37 -3.18 24.91
C ASN A 229 -9.72 -4.49 24.22
N LEU A 230 -9.43 -4.62 22.91
CA LEU A 230 -9.72 -5.86 22.19
C LEU A 230 -8.96 -7.08 22.75
N PRO A 231 -7.67 -7.00 23.12
CA PRO A 231 -6.97 -8.08 23.81
C PRO A 231 -7.66 -8.55 25.09
N GLU A 232 -8.19 -7.64 25.90
CA GLU A 232 -8.94 -7.97 27.12
C GLU A 232 -10.30 -8.60 26.80
N ARG A 233 -11.07 -8.04 25.85
CA ARG A 233 -12.39 -8.55 25.45
C ARG A 233 -12.34 -9.96 24.89
N PHE A 234 -11.26 -10.32 24.19
CA PHE A 234 -11.01 -11.66 23.68
C PHE A 234 -10.27 -12.57 24.66
N ASP A 235 -9.91 -12.06 25.86
CA ASP A 235 -9.14 -12.77 26.88
C ASP A 235 -7.87 -13.45 26.34
N ILE A 236 -7.13 -12.78 25.45
CA ILE A 236 -5.87 -13.30 24.93
C ILE A 236 -4.74 -13.08 25.93
N LYS A 237 -3.86 -14.08 26.06
CA LYS A 237 -2.78 -14.08 27.05
C LYS A 237 -1.46 -14.54 26.46
N TYR A 238 -0.37 -14.11 27.09
CA TYR A 238 0.96 -14.69 26.91
C TYR A 238 1.57 -14.99 28.28
N GLN A 239 2.49 -15.95 28.32
CA GLN A 239 3.23 -16.26 29.55
C GLN A 239 4.43 -15.32 29.67
N ASP A 240 4.48 -14.55 30.75
CA ASP A 240 5.59 -13.62 31.02
C ASP A 240 6.79 -14.34 31.69
N LYS A 241 7.86 -13.59 31.91
CA LYS A 241 9.16 -14.08 32.47
C LYS A 241 9.00 -14.73 33.84
N ASP A 242 8.07 -14.23 34.65
CA ASP A 242 7.75 -14.73 36.00
C ASP A 242 6.79 -15.95 36.01
N GLY A 243 6.39 -16.43 34.82
CA GLY A 243 5.44 -17.51 34.63
C GLY A 243 3.97 -17.08 34.68
N SER A 244 3.66 -15.83 35.03
CA SER A 244 2.29 -15.31 35.05
C SER A 244 1.72 -15.15 33.64
N MET A 245 0.38 -15.21 33.54
CA MET A 245 -0.33 -14.95 32.30
C MET A 245 -0.73 -13.50 32.22
N LYS A 246 -0.25 -12.78 31.19
CA LYS A 246 -0.52 -11.35 30.97
C LYS A 246 -1.22 -11.13 29.62
N THR A 247 -2.02 -10.07 29.54
CA THR A 247 -2.65 -9.63 28.31
C THR A 247 -1.63 -8.85 27.47
N PRO A 248 -1.42 -9.18 26.18
CA PRO A 248 -0.54 -8.40 25.32
C PRO A 248 -1.16 -7.03 24.99
N VAL A 249 -0.31 -6.09 24.63
CA VAL A 249 -0.72 -4.85 23.97
C VAL A 249 -0.90 -5.15 22.48
N MET A 250 -1.88 -4.52 21.85
CA MET A 250 -2.13 -4.66 20.42
C MET A 250 -1.95 -3.32 19.70
N LEU A 251 -1.18 -3.33 18.64
CA LEU A 251 -1.08 -2.22 17.70
C LEU A 251 -1.78 -2.60 16.41
N HIS A 252 -2.71 -1.78 15.96
CA HIS A 252 -3.30 -1.83 14.64
C HIS A 252 -2.54 -0.84 13.74
N ARG A 253 -2.22 -1.24 12.53
CA ARG A 253 -1.59 -0.31 11.61
C ARG A 253 -1.90 -0.58 10.15
N VAL A 254 -1.94 0.49 9.38
CA VAL A 254 -1.94 0.50 7.92
C VAL A 254 -0.85 1.46 7.44
N ILE A 255 -0.26 1.20 6.27
CA ILE A 255 0.72 2.09 5.64
C ILE A 255 0.06 2.88 4.50
N PHE A 256 -0.67 2.19 3.64
CA PHE A 256 -1.43 2.80 2.54
C PHE A 256 -2.87 3.15 2.93
N GLY A 257 -3.40 2.48 3.95
CA GLY A 257 -4.79 2.54 4.35
C GLY A 257 -5.69 1.72 3.42
N SER A 258 -6.53 2.37 2.62
CA SER A 258 -7.25 1.71 1.52
C SER A 258 -6.39 1.73 0.28
N MET A 259 -6.13 0.55 -0.30
CA MET A 259 -5.39 0.41 -1.57
C MET A 259 -6.07 1.22 -2.68
N GLU A 260 -7.39 1.23 -2.73
CA GLU A 260 -8.17 1.97 -3.70
C GLU A 260 -7.95 3.48 -3.57
N ARG A 261 -8.01 4.01 -2.34
CA ARG A 261 -7.76 5.43 -2.06
C ARG A 261 -6.32 5.79 -2.41
N PHE A 262 -5.36 4.99 -1.99
CA PHE A 262 -3.94 5.23 -2.26
C PHE A 262 -3.66 5.26 -3.76
N HIS A 263 -4.25 4.34 -4.55
CA HIS A 263 -4.14 4.38 -6.01
C HIS A 263 -4.72 5.66 -6.62
N GLY A 264 -5.87 6.12 -6.10
CA GLY A 264 -6.47 7.39 -6.55
C GLY A 264 -5.52 8.57 -6.32
N ILE A 265 -4.95 8.68 -5.12
CA ILE A 265 -3.99 9.73 -4.76
C ILE A 265 -2.72 9.60 -5.62
N LEU A 266 -2.22 8.39 -5.82
CA LEU A 266 -0.99 8.12 -6.57
C LEU A 266 -1.13 8.50 -8.05
N ILE A 267 -2.29 8.20 -8.68
CA ILE A 267 -2.57 8.60 -10.06
C ILE A 267 -2.56 10.12 -10.19
N GLU A 268 -3.17 10.83 -9.25
CA GLU A 268 -3.18 12.31 -9.24
C GLU A 268 -1.78 12.87 -8.97
N HIS A 269 -1.05 12.31 -8.00
CA HIS A 269 0.31 12.72 -7.63
C HIS A 269 1.28 12.67 -8.82
N TYR A 270 1.24 11.59 -9.59
CA TYR A 270 2.09 11.45 -10.77
C TYR A 270 1.44 11.99 -12.06
N ALA A 271 0.20 12.48 -12.01
CA ALA A 271 -0.59 12.81 -13.20
C ALA A 271 -0.56 11.67 -14.26
N GLY A 272 -0.56 10.42 -13.81
CA GLY A 272 -0.42 9.23 -14.64
C GLY A 272 0.99 8.95 -15.17
N ALA A 273 1.97 9.82 -14.91
CA ALA A 273 3.36 9.68 -15.37
C ALA A 273 4.20 8.90 -14.32
N PHE A 274 3.82 7.67 -14.04
CA PHE A 274 4.48 6.83 -13.03
C PHE A 274 5.99 6.66 -13.26
N PRO A 275 6.79 6.48 -12.20
CA PRO A 275 8.17 6.05 -12.33
C PRO A 275 8.24 4.68 -13.01
N THR A 276 9.39 4.34 -13.59
CA THR A 276 9.55 3.16 -14.46
C THR A 276 9.10 1.86 -13.80
N TRP A 277 9.44 1.65 -12.53
CA TRP A 277 9.05 0.43 -11.82
C TRP A 277 7.54 0.24 -11.66
N LEU A 278 6.75 1.34 -11.59
CA LEU A 278 5.29 1.33 -11.49
C LEU A 278 4.58 1.43 -12.86
N ALA A 279 5.26 1.89 -13.89
CA ALA A 279 4.64 2.15 -15.18
C ALA A 279 4.03 0.88 -15.78
N PRO A 280 2.74 0.86 -16.19
CA PRO A 280 2.11 -0.30 -16.83
C PRO A 280 2.85 -0.80 -18.08
N THR A 281 3.38 0.12 -18.86
CA THR A 281 4.33 -0.12 -19.95
C THR A 281 5.57 0.71 -19.63
N GLN A 282 6.73 0.05 -19.57
CA GLN A 282 7.99 0.68 -19.19
C GLN A 282 8.78 1.17 -20.42
N VAL A 283 8.69 0.43 -21.49
CA VAL A 283 9.39 0.72 -22.75
C VAL A 283 8.45 0.54 -23.94
N ALA A 284 8.49 1.46 -24.89
CA ALA A 284 7.92 1.27 -26.22
C ALA A 284 9.06 1.11 -27.24
N ILE A 285 8.97 0.11 -28.11
CA ILE A 285 9.89 -0.10 -29.22
C ILE A 285 9.19 0.37 -30.50
N VAL A 286 9.82 1.28 -31.25
CA VAL A 286 9.27 1.92 -32.43
C VAL A 286 10.20 1.67 -33.61
N PRO A 287 9.91 0.71 -34.50
CA PRO A 287 10.61 0.55 -35.77
C PRO A 287 10.27 1.75 -36.70
N ILE A 288 11.30 2.30 -37.38
CA ILE A 288 11.13 3.40 -38.34
C ILE A 288 10.42 2.88 -39.61
N SER A 289 10.78 1.69 -40.07
CA SER A 289 10.13 1.00 -41.17
C SER A 289 9.68 -0.38 -40.71
N ASN A 290 8.41 -0.69 -40.90
CA ASN A 290 7.87 -1.99 -40.51
C ASN A 290 8.46 -3.13 -41.34
N GLU A 291 8.76 -2.88 -42.62
CA GLU A 291 9.31 -3.90 -43.51
C GLU A 291 10.77 -4.27 -43.17
N LYS A 292 11.57 -3.28 -42.77
CA LYS A 292 13.01 -3.43 -42.57
C LYS A 292 13.43 -3.68 -41.13
N HIS A 293 12.71 -3.11 -40.16
CA HIS A 293 13.20 -3.02 -38.78
C HIS A 293 12.40 -3.86 -37.79
N THR A 294 11.24 -4.41 -38.18
CA THR A 294 10.34 -5.13 -37.28
C THR A 294 10.98 -6.41 -36.71
N GLU A 295 11.71 -7.18 -37.55
CA GLU A 295 12.35 -8.42 -37.09
C GLU A 295 13.34 -8.16 -35.94
N PHE A 296 14.20 -7.14 -36.08
CA PHE A 296 15.14 -6.76 -35.05
C PHE A 296 14.42 -6.18 -33.83
N ALA A 297 13.41 -5.34 -34.01
CA ALA A 297 12.59 -4.77 -32.93
C ALA A 297 11.86 -5.88 -32.14
N GLU A 298 11.34 -6.92 -32.80
CA GLU A 298 10.76 -8.10 -32.16
C GLU A 298 11.79 -8.91 -31.35
N SER A 299 13.02 -9.01 -31.82
CA SER A 299 14.07 -9.68 -31.08
C SER A 299 14.36 -8.99 -29.75
N ILE A 300 14.43 -7.66 -29.76
CA ILE A 300 14.59 -6.84 -28.56
C ILE A 300 13.36 -6.96 -27.66
N TYR A 301 12.16 -6.89 -28.22
CA TYR A 301 10.89 -7.07 -27.49
C TYR A 301 10.87 -8.42 -26.74
N LYS A 302 11.21 -9.51 -27.40
CA LYS A 302 11.27 -10.85 -26.79
C LYS A 302 12.32 -10.91 -25.68
N LYS A 303 13.49 -10.30 -25.89
CA LYS A 303 14.59 -10.24 -24.93
C LYS A 303 14.18 -9.46 -23.66
N MET A 304 13.55 -8.29 -23.81
CA MET A 304 13.05 -7.49 -22.67
C MET A 304 11.95 -8.22 -21.91
N ARG A 305 11.00 -8.84 -22.61
CA ARG A 305 9.93 -9.63 -21.98
C ARG A 305 10.46 -10.81 -21.16
N ALA A 306 11.46 -11.51 -21.69
CA ALA A 306 12.10 -12.63 -20.99
C ALA A 306 12.79 -12.18 -19.68
N ARG A 307 13.16 -10.90 -19.58
CA ARG A 307 13.74 -10.25 -18.37
C ARG A 307 12.65 -9.61 -17.48
N GLY A 308 11.36 -9.81 -17.78
CA GLY A 308 10.26 -9.27 -16.99
C GLY A 308 9.94 -7.78 -17.21
N ILE A 309 10.56 -7.13 -18.20
CA ILE A 309 10.29 -5.75 -18.54
C ILE A 309 8.94 -5.65 -19.28
N ARG A 310 8.08 -4.75 -18.86
CA ARG A 310 6.78 -4.47 -19.49
C ARG A 310 6.99 -3.59 -20.73
N VAL A 311 7.13 -4.23 -21.86
CA VAL A 311 7.47 -3.60 -23.14
C VAL A 311 6.34 -3.73 -24.15
N ASN A 312 6.15 -2.70 -24.97
CA ASN A 312 5.24 -2.67 -26.10
C ASN A 312 6.02 -2.48 -27.41
N LEU A 313 5.68 -3.26 -28.45
CA LEU A 313 6.16 -3.05 -29.82
C LEU A 313 5.08 -2.29 -30.60
N ASP A 314 5.42 -1.13 -31.12
CA ASP A 314 4.51 -0.31 -31.93
C ASP A 314 4.88 -0.39 -33.42
N ASP A 315 4.38 -1.42 -34.05
CA ASP A 315 4.53 -1.72 -35.48
C ASP A 315 3.39 -1.19 -36.37
N ARG A 316 2.52 -0.31 -35.82
CA ARG A 316 1.42 0.27 -36.58
C ARG A 316 1.94 1.09 -37.76
N SER A 317 1.12 1.19 -38.83
CA SER A 317 1.40 2.01 -40.01
C SER A 317 1.17 3.51 -39.74
N GLU A 318 1.93 4.06 -38.76
CA GLU A 318 1.90 5.45 -38.36
C GLU A 318 3.30 6.08 -38.46
N SER A 319 3.38 7.42 -38.52
CA SER A 319 4.67 8.07 -38.55
C SER A 319 5.44 7.88 -37.23
N MET A 320 6.76 7.71 -37.32
CA MET A 320 7.66 7.58 -36.17
C MET A 320 7.43 8.69 -35.14
N ASN A 321 7.30 9.93 -35.58
CA ASN A 321 7.10 11.06 -34.68
C ASN A 321 5.76 11.00 -33.93
N TYR A 322 4.72 10.51 -34.59
CA TYR A 322 3.41 10.29 -33.97
C TYR A 322 3.51 9.21 -32.88
N LYS A 323 4.10 8.04 -33.22
CA LYS A 323 4.30 6.91 -32.25
C LYS A 323 5.10 7.34 -31.03
N ILE A 324 6.19 8.10 -31.21
CA ILE A 324 7.01 8.64 -30.11
C ILE A 324 6.21 9.59 -29.24
N ARG A 325 5.50 10.56 -29.86
CA ARG A 325 4.70 11.53 -29.11
C ARG A 325 3.58 10.85 -28.33
N GLU A 326 2.82 9.95 -28.96
CA GLU A 326 1.76 9.20 -28.30
C GLU A 326 2.31 8.38 -27.11
N SER A 327 3.44 7.69 -27.29
CA SER A 327 4.06 6.91 -26.21
C SER A 327 4.49 7.76 -25.02
N LEU A 328 5.23 8.85 -25.27
CA LEU A 328 5.80 9.65 -24.19
C LEU A 328 4.80 10.62 -23.55
N GLN A 329 3.90 11.23 -24.35
CA GLN A 329 3.00 12.29 -23.87
C GLN A 329 1.62 11.77 -23.49
N ASP A 330 0.99 10.94 -24.35
CA ASP A 330 -0.37 10.50 -24.12
C ASP A 330 -0.41 9.26 -23.23
N LYS A 331 0.39 8.23 -23.54
CA LYS A 331 0.50 6.99 -22.76
C LYS A 331 1.43 7.09 -21.55
N LYS A 332 2.21 8.18 -21.44
CA LYS A 332 3.13 8.44 -20.33
C LYS A 332 4.19 7.33 -20.14
N ILE A 333 4.56 6.61 -21.20
CA ILE A 333 5.58 5.55 -21.16
C ILE A 333 6.94 6.19 -20.81
N PRO A 334 7.71 5.64 -19.86
CA PRO A 334 8.99 6.20 -19.46
C PRO A 334 10.04 6.29 -20.57
N TYR A 335 10.15 5.24 -21.40
CA TYR A 335 11.17 5.14 -22.42
C TYR A 335 10.61 4.70 -23.78
N VAL A 336 11.21 5.25 -24.84
CA VAL A 336 10.97 4.84 -26.22
C VAL A 336 12.32 4.49 -26.87
N CYS A 337 12.41 3.27 -27.41
CA CYS A 337 13.52 2.82 -28.21
C CYS A 337 13.16 2.91 -29.70
N VAL A 338 13.86 3.75 -30.45
CA VAL A 338 13.68 3.88 -31.88
C VAL A 338 14.69 2.98 -32.60
N ILE A 339 14.22 2.24 -33.59
CA ILE A 339 15.01 1.27 -34.35
C ILE A 339 15.03 1.65 -35.82
N GLY A 340 16.21 1.94 -36.33
CA GLY A 340 16.49 2.20 -37.74
C GLY A 340 17.68 1.36 -38.23
N ASP A 341 18.15 1.63 -39.46
CA ASP A 341 19.27 0.87 -40.07
C ASP A 341 20.55 0.92 -39.19
N LYS A 342 20.88 2.08 -38.63
CA LYS A 342 22.06 2.28 -37.75
C LYS A 342 21.99 1.44 -36.46
N GLU A 343 20.81 1.36 -35.89
CA GLU A 343 20.58 0.60 -34.65
C GLU A 343 20.73 -0.91 -34.90
N ILE A 344 20.29 -1.39 -36.09
CA ILE A 344 20.48 -2.80 -36.50
C ILE A 344 21.98 -3.10 -36.68
N GLU A 345 22.67 -2.27 -37.46
CA GLU A 345 24.12 -2.47 -37.75
C GLU A 345 24.96 -2.48 -36.48
N ALA A 346 24.62 -1.63 -35.51
CA ALA A 346 25.36 -1.46 -34.26
C ALA A 346 24.85 -2.35 -33.10
N ASN A 347 23.83 -3.16 -33.30
CA ASN A 347 23.11 -3.89 -32.23
C ASN A 347 22.76 -2.99 -31.05
N SER A 348 22.13 -1.87 -31.32
CA SER A 348 21.86 -0.78 -30.39
C SER A 348 20.41 -0.30 -30.43
N VAL A 349 20.07 0.63 -29.55
CA VAL A 349 18.78 1.32 -29.50
C VAL A 349 19.00 2.82 -29.39
N ALA A 350 18.25 3.63 -30.14
CA ALA A 350 18.18 5.07 -29.96
C ALA A 350 17.13 5.38 -28.90
N VAL A 351 17.57 5.82 -27.73
CA VAL A 351 16.74 5.98 -26.52
C VAL A 351 16.17 7.39 -26.43
N ARG A 352 14.87 7.47 -26.14
CA ARG A 352 14.20 8.70 -25.71
C ARG A 352 13.54 8.46 -24.36
N ALA A 353 13.59 9.43 -23.48
CA ALA A 353 12.98 9.36 -22.15
C ALA A 353 11.94 10.47 -21.96
N ARG A 354 10.89 10.13 -21.26
CA ARG A 354 9.79 11.04 -20.91
C ARG A 354 10.31 12.23 -20.12
N GLY A 355 9.96 13.46 -20.57
CA GLY A 355 10.37 14.71 -19.90
C GLY A 355 11.83 15.13 -20.15
N ILE A 356 12.62 14.29 -20.83
CA ILE A 356 14.04 14.55 -21.14
C ILE A 356 14.23 14.72 -22.66
N GLY A 357 13.54 13.91 -23.45
CA GLY A 357 13.71 13.87 -24.90
C GLY A 357 14.73 12.83 -25.34
N GLN A 358 15.60 13.18 -26.29
CA GLN A 358 16.62 12.28 -26.80
C GLN A 358 17.76 12.09 -25.78
N VAL A 359 18.04 10.84 -25.44
CA VAL A 359 19.09 10.46 -24.47
C VAL A 359 20.39 10.11 -25.18
N GLY A 360 20.29 9.40 -26.30
CA GLY A 360 21.43 8.92 -27.09
C GLY A 360 21.20 7.49 -27.59
N THR A 361 22.26 6.89 -28.11
CA THR A 361 22.26 5.50 -28.58
C THR A 361 23.14 4.68 -27.65
N MET A 362 22.68 3.49 -27.29
CA MET A 362 23.44 2.54 -26.47
C MET A 362 23.19 1.11 -26.92
N SER A 363 24.04 0.17 -26.54
CA SER A 363 23.83 -1.24 -26.88
C SER A 363 22.51 -1.74 -26.29
N VAL A 364 21.90 -2.74 -26.94
CA VAL A 364 20.66 -3.37 -26.45
C VAL A 364 20.84 -3.90 -25.02
N ASP A 365 21.98 -4.51 -24.72
CA ASP A 365 22.25 -5.10 -23.42
C ASP A 365 22.45 -4.02 -22.33
N ASP A 366 23.17 -2.96 -22.62
CA ASP A 366 23.35 -1.85 -21.67
C ASP A 366 22.01 -1.18 -21.33
N PHE A 367 21.14 -0.99 -22.33
CA PHE A 367 19.82 -0.42 -22.09
C PHE A 367 18.99 -1.32 -21.17
N ILE A 368 18.95 -2.62 -21.46
CA ILE A 368 18.22 -3.60 -20.64
C ILE A 368 18.73 -3.60 -19.22
N ASN A 369 20.06 -3.65 -19.01
CA ASN A 369 20.66 -3.67 -17.68
C ASN A 369 20.32 -2.39 -16.90
N LYS A 370 20.40 -1.21 -17.52
CA LYS A 370 20.05 0.06 -16.87
C LYS A 370 18.54 0.15 -16.49
N ILE A 371 17.66 -0.33 -17.35
CA ILE A 371 16.22 -0.40 -17.03
C ILE A 371 15.96 -1.35 -15.87
N GLU A 372 16.59 -2.52 -15.84
CA GLU A 372 16.45 -3.46 -14.74
C GLU A 372 16.97 -2.90 -13.41
N GLU A 373 18.09 -2.20 -13.44
CA GLU A 373 18.63 -1.54 -12.25
C GLU A 373 17.66 -0.48 -11.71
N GLU A 374 17.09 0.35 -12.60
CA GLU A 374 16.09 1.36 -12.24
C GLU A 374 14.79 0.73 -11.68
N ILE A 375 14.31 -0.38 -12.29
CA ILE A 375 13.14 -1.12 -11.81
C ILE A 375 13.42 -1.73 -10.42
N ASN A 376 14.56 -2.41 -10.27
CA ASN A 376 14.90 -3.15 -9.05
C ASN A 376 15.18 -2.22 -7.86
N SER A 377 15.78 -1.07 -8.12
CA SER A 377 16.01 -0.03 -7.10
C SER A 377 14.72 0.74 -6.74
N ARG A 378 13.63 0.56 -7.50
CA ARG A 378 12.40 1.33 -7.37
C ARG A 378 12.63 2.84 -7.43
N SER A 379 13.59 3.26 -8.26
CA SER A 379 13.93 4.67 -8.40
C SER A 379 12.72 5.50 -8.85
N SER A 380 12.50 6.63 -8.20
CA SER A 380 11.57 7.65 -8.67
C SER A 380 12.14 8.48 -9.84
N GLU A 381 13.43 8.37 -10.09
CA GLU A 381 14.16 9.11 -11.13
C GLU A 381 14.62 8.20 -12.26
N SER A 382 14.58 8.73 -13.48
CA SER A 382 15.08 8.07 -14.68
C SER A 382 16.62 8.11 -14.74
N PHE A 383 17.27 6.99 -15.05
CA PHE A 383 18.72 6.94 -15.31
C PHE A 383 19.14 7.88 -16.45
N ALA A 384 18.23 8.19 -17.36
CA ALA A 384 18.48 9.12 -18.45
C ALA A 384 18.85 10.54 -18.00
N LYS A 385 18.47 10.95 -16.79
CA LYS A 385 18.83 12.25 -16.22
C LYS A 385 20.34 12.38 -16.01
N GLU A 386 21.01 11.29 -15.66
CA GLU A 386 22.48 11.26 -15.44
C GLU A 386 23.22 11.36 -16.77
N LEU A 387 22.73 10.69 -17.82
CA LEU A 387 23.37 10.68 -19.12
C LEU A 387 23.30 12.00 -19.89
N VAL A 388 22.29 12.83 -19.61
CA VAL A 388 22.13 14.13 -20.27
C VAL A 388 22.85 15.26 -19.52
N LYS A 389 23.25 15.02 -18.26
CA LYS A 389 24.07 15.95 -17.46
C LYS A 389 25.57 15.80 -17.70
N ALA A 390 26.01 14.67 -18.22
CA ALA A 390 27.40 14.35 -18.56
C ALA A 390 27.74 14.79 -19.99
#